data_25a2eeb51995f55095e76b5ca82f6cd0
#
_entry.id   25a2eeb51995f55095e76b5ca82f6cd0
#
_cell.length_a   1.000
_cell.length_b   1.000
_cell.length_c   1.000
_cell.angle_alpha   90.00
_cell.angle_beta   90.00
_cell.angle_gamma   90.00
#
_symmetry.space_group_name_H-M   'P 1'
#
loop_
_entity.id
_entity.type
_entity.pdbx_description
1 polymer ?
#
loop_
_entity_poly.entity_id
_entity_poly.type
_entity_poly.pdbx_seq_one_letter_code
_entity_poly.pdbx_strand_id
1 'polypeptide(L)'
;MAGDEGMMTTTHQRENCWLISPDVKLEAGKTYKITTKIKTYYGPNGCKEDFRIAIGQGKTAGDMTNVLREEKGYSADEYYYVKTFEDIVEIKETGVYNYGIDVSLVTGDDIFSLQEVTIEEIHPVDMSAVSLDGIIDAVCNGNNTCKVKLYNNSYKTADKYEVKIARVDNGNYVVLGSTTDVPAVEMFKTAEVTVTYVPDVEDQVELVGLVEIEGDGDESNNVTEPYTVNVLPEGMPPYNVLVTDENTIGDDTRIPMSFIVGESMTQTLYFADEINVETDGSISRIAYEYTGNEITSVLGPVDVKIYMCNTDKTIFKTESEAIPLEDMTQVYEGSVTINPGTNFMSFILSEEFEYKKDKNLCIAVVKNGLVGNDYPALFKMFNNDDFENTRSILSDGSPMAYWKVPVIHMAVRGIAGNIENVNIGANSVWYDSKTSTLNFNENNLKKVYVYDISGKMIKMFNLNGSQNSLAVNLPVGLYIIHTVAADGSMNNVKVNVCR
;
A
#
# COMPACT_ATOMS: atom_id res chain seq x y z
N MET A 1 -9.55 40.61 -10.51
CA MET A 1 -8.31 40.40 -9.75
C MET A 1 -8.04 38.89 -9.81
N ALA A 2 -6.97 38.47 -10.45
CA ALA A 2 -6.51 37.12 -10.41
C ALA A 2 -5.72 36.97 -9.11
N GLY A 3 -6.28 36.30 -8.13
CA GLY A 3 -5.52 35.71 -7.02
C GLY A 3 -5.01 34.36 -7.45
N ASP A 4 -4.12 33.75 -6.67
CA ASP A 4 -3.58 32.39 -6.89
C ASP A 4 -4.65 31.28 -6.85
N GLU A 5 -5.90 31.60 -6.59
CA GLU A 5 -7.07 30.74 -6.66
C GLU A 5 -8.01 31.31 -7.73
N GLY A 6 -8.32 30.49 -8.71
CA GLY A 6 -9.13 30.77 -9.91
C GLY A 6 -10.29 31.74 -9.82
N MET A 7 -10.93 32.02 -10.86
CA MET A 7 -11.30 33.32 -11.33
C MET A 7 -12.79 33.66 -11.36
N MET A 8 -13.66 33.11 -10.55
CA MET A 8 -15.04 33.57 -10.61
C MET A 8 -15.69 33.70 -9.24
N THR A 9 -16.03 34.94 -8.87
CA THR A 9 -16.88 35.19 -7.72
C THR A 9 -18.17 35.79 -8.16
N THR A 10 -19.30 35.17 -7.88
CA THR A 10 -20.64 35.77 -8.02
C THR A 10 -21.13 36.12 -6.63
N THR A 11 -21.35 37.41 -6.39
CA THR A 11 -21.80 37.91 -5.08
C THR A 11 -23.25 38.41 -5.08
N HIS A 12 -23.96 38.32 -6.21
CA HIS A 12 -25.34 38.84 -6.31
C HIS A 12 -26.12 38.09 -7.40
N GLN A 13 -27.42 37.96 -7.22
CA GLN A 13 -28.35 37.41 -8.20
C GLN A 13 -28.14 38.04 -9.60
N ARG A 14 -27.53 37.30 -10.52
CA ARG A 14 -27.39 37.65 -11.92
C ARG A 14 -27.72 36.43 -12.76
N GLU A 15 -28.45 36.66 -13.82
CA GLU A 15 -28.72 35.65 -14.84
C GLU A 15 -27.70 35.81 -15.97
N ASN A 16 -27.30 34.69 -16.57
CA ASN A 16 -26.42 34.59 -17.75
C ASN A 16 -25.02 35.23 -17.55
N CYS A 17 -24.36 34.89 -16.45
CA CYS A 17 -22.98 35.30 -16.18
C CYS A 17 -21.99 34.24 -16.71
N TRP A 18 -21.60 34.37 -17.96
CA TRP A 18 -20.65 33.49 -18.59
C TRP A 18 -19.20 33.90 -18.34
N LEU A 19 -18.38 32.94 -17.90
CA LEU A 19 -16.93 32.97 -18.03
C LEU A 19 -16.54 32.07 -19.20
N ILE A 20 -15.84 32.62 -20.19
CA ILE A 20 -15.46 31.90 -21.41
C ILE A 20 -13.94 31.84 -21.49
N SER A 21 -13.38 30.66 -21.75
CA SER A 21 -11.95 30.38 -21.80
C SER A 21 -11.27 31.08 -22.99
N PRO A 22 -9.94 31.18 -23.00
CA PRO A 22 -9.16 31.37 -24.21
C PRO A 22 -9.43 30.27 -25.24
N ASP A 23 -8.91 30.47 -26.43
CA ASP A 23 -9.03 29.57 -27.58
C ASP A 23 -8.30 28.24 -27.35
N VAL A 24 -9.00 27.13 -27.61
CA VAL A 24 -8.45 25.78 -27.57
C VAL A 24 -8.68 25.14 -28.93
N LYS A 25 -7.64 24.53 -29.51
CA LYS A 25 -7.76 23.80 -30.78
C LYS A 25 -8.16 22.35 -30.49
N LEU A 26 -9.30 21.91 -31.05
CA LEU A 26 -9.78 20.56 -30.93
C LEU A 26 -9.97 19.93 -32.31
N GLU A 27 -9.82 18.61 -32.41
CA GLU A 27 -9.78 17.87 -33.67
C GLU A 27 -11.00 16.96 -33.83
N ALA A 28 -11.56 16.91 -35.04
CA ALA A 28 -12.68 16.06 -35.39
C ALA A 28 -12.33 14.56 -35.20
N GLY A 29 -13.29 13.80 -34.70
CA GLY A 29 -13.16 12.36 -34.43
C GLY A 29 -12.42 12.02 -33.14
N LYS A 30 -11.93 13.04 -32.41
CA LYS A 30 -11.33 12.86 -31.09
C LYS A 30 -12.36 13.12 -30.00
N THR A 31 -12.15 12.44 -28.89
CA THR A 31 -12.96 12.60 -27.66
C THR A 31 -12.09 13.28 -26.61
N TYR A 32 -12.67 14.24 -25.92
CA TYR A 32 -11.98 15.00 -24.87
C TYR A 32 -12.73 14.89 -23.54
N LYS A 33 -11.95 14.75 -22.46
CA LYS A 33 -12.41 14.93 -21.09
C LYS A 33 -12.19 16.36 -20.68
N ILE A 34 -13.22 16.98 -20.16
CA ILE A 34 -13.18 18.31 -19.58
C ILE A 34 -13.38 18.17 -18.09
N THR A 35 -12.32 18.45 -17.33
CA THR A 35 -12.37 18.44 -15.87
C THR A 35 -12.53 19.86 -15.37
N THR A 36 -13.56 20.10 -14.57
CA THR A 36 -13.86 21.41 -13.98
C THR A 36 -13.84 21.28 -12.47
N LYS A 37 -12.95 22.01 -11.80
CA LYS A 37 -12.91 22.09 -10.33
C LYS A 37 -13.55 23.40 -9.86
N ILE A 38 -14.56 23.28 -9.02
CA ILE A 38 -15.32 24.39 -8.46
C ILE A 38 -15.20 24.35 -6.95
N LYS A 39 -14.94 25.53 -6.35
CA LYS A 39 -14.95 25.70 -4.90
C LYS A 39 -16.12 26.59 -4.49
N THR A 40 -16.90 26.13 -3.52
CA THR A 40 -17.93 26.92 -2.86
C THR A 40 -17.51 27.19 -1.43
N TYR A 41 -17.88 28.36 -0.89
CA TYR A 41 -17.39 28.79 0.42
C TYR A 41 -18.39 28.54 1.55
N TYR A 42 -19.67 28.38 1.21
CA TYR A 42 -20.72 28.09 2.19
C TYR A 42 -21.25 26.66 2.00
N GLY A 43 -21.54 26.00 3.12
CA GLY A 43 -21.98 24.61 3.15
C GLY A 43 -23.49 24.43 2.87
N PRO A 44 -24.05 23.25 3.15
CA PRO A 44 -25.35 22.79 2.66
C PRO A 44 -26.57 23.63 3.05
N ASN A 45 -26.42 24.56 3.99
CA ASN A 45 -27.48 25.46 4.45
C ASN A 45 -27.32 26.90 3.92
N GLY A 46 -26.31 27.16 3.08
CA GLY A 46 -25.98 28.52 2.63
C GLY A 46 -26.72 28.88 1.36
N CYS A 47 -26.18 28.49 0.23
CA CYS A 47 -26.60 28.95 -1.08
C CYS A 47 -26.95 27.81 -2.01
N LYS A 48 -27.74 28.15 -3.01
CA LYS A 48 -28.00 27.27 -4.16
C LYS A 48 -27.69 28.01 -5.42
N GLU A 49 -26.89 27.39 -6.28
CA GLU A 49 -26.54 27.89 -7.59
C GLU A 49 -27.10 26.99 -8.69
N ASP A 50 -27.54 27.63 -9.77
CA ASP A 50 -27.70 26.97 -11.06
C ASP A 50 -26.47 27.27 -11.89
N PHE A 51 -25.84 26.23 -12.45
CA PHE A 51 -24.75 26.46 -13.39
C PHE A 51 -24.82 25.55 -14.61
N ARG A 52 -24.24 26.02 -15.72
CA ARG A 52 -24.07 25.23 -16.94
C ARG A 52 -22.62 25.24 -17.38
N ILE A 53 -22.14 24.10 -17.82
CA ILE A 53 -20.87 23.96 -18.51
C ILE A 53 -21.16 23.66 -19.98
N ALA A 54 -20.52 24.42 -20.85
CA ALA A 54 -20.71 24.26 -22.28
C ALA A 54 -19.38 24.46 -23.05
N ILE A 55 -19.35 23.98 -24.27
CA ILE A 55 -18.27 24.22 -25.23
C ILE A 55 -18.86 24.75 -26.53
N GLY A 56 -18.14 25.63 -27.21
CA GLY A 56 -18.60 26.17 -28.48
C GLY A 56 -17.51 26.88 -29.26
N GLN A 57 -17.83 27.33 -30.47
CA GLN A 57 -16.90 28.00 -31.35
C GLN A 57 -17.18 29.51 -31.33
N GLY A 58 -16.48 30.23 -30.42
CA GLY A 58 -16.61 31.67 -30.22
C GLY A 58 -16.64 32.08 -28.77
N LYS A 59 -16.64 33.40 -28.51
CA LYS A 59 -16.45 34.01 -27.19
C LYS A 59 -17.68 34.74 -26.65
N THR A 60 -18.84 34.40 -27.13
CA THR A 60 -20.11 34.94 -26.62
C THR A 60 -20.97 33.85 -25.98
N ALA A 61 -21.90 34.25 -25.12
CA ALA A 61 -22.88 33.32 -24.55
C ALA A 61 -23.64 32.51 -25.59
N GLY A 62 -23.94 33.12 -26.75
CA GLY A 62 -24.63 32.50 -27.85
C GLY A 62 -23.82 31.46 -28.61
N ASP A 63 -22.51 31.50 -28.49
CA ASP A 63 -21.59 30.56 -29.12
C ASP A 63 -21.43 29.26 -28.27
N MET A 64 -21.85 29.24 -27.01
CA MET A 64 -21.77 28.11 -26.08
C MET A 64 -22.94 27.14 -26.36
N THR A 65 -22.92 26.51 -27.54
CA THR A 65 -24.06 25.74 -28.08
C THR A 65 -24.08 24.27 -27.66
N ASN A 66 -22.96 23.71 -27.28
CA ASN A 66 -22.90 22.33 -26.82
C ASN A 66 -22.83 22.29 -25.28
N VAL A 67 -23.97 22.14 -24.63
CA VAL A 67 -24.10 22.03 -23.18
C VAL A 67 -23.66 20.63 -22.74
N LEU A 68 -22.62 20.56 -21.93
CA LEU A 68 -22.04 19.34 -21.40
C LEU A 68 -22.70 18.95 -20.06
N ARG A 69 -22.98 19.97 -19.24
CA ARG A 69 -23.59 19.80 -17.91
C ARG A 69 -24.51 20.94 -17.57
N GLU A 70 -25.61 20.61 -16.91
CA GLU A 70 -26.52 21.56 -16.30
C GLU A 70 -26.87 21.07 -14.89
N GLU A 71 -26.52 21.86 -13.87
CA GLU A 71 -26.84 21.61 -12.47
C GLU A 71 -27.82 22.64 -11.97
N LYS A 72 -28.87 22.17 -11.27
CA LYS A 72 -29.92 23.01 -10.70
C LYS A 72 -29.91 22.94 -9.19
N GLY A 73 -29.83 24.10 -8.56
CA GLY A 73 -29.85 24.20 -7.11
C GLY A 73 -28.67 23.49 -6.47
N TYR A 74 -27.50 23.52 -7.12
CA TYR A 74 -26.26 22.94 -6.57
C TYR A 74 -25.95 23.60 -5.23
N SER A 75 -25.62 22.77 -4.24
CA SER A 75 -25.17 23.17 -2.91
C SER A 75 -24.06 22.23 -2.49
N ALA A 76 -22.97 22.76 -1.98
CA ALA A 76 -21.88 21.95 -1.47
C ALA A 76 -22.26 21.21 -0.18
N ASP A 77 -21.68 20.03 0.02
CA ASP A 77 -21.92 19.20 1.20
C ASP A 77 -21.23 19.79 2.46
N GLU A 78 -20.15 20.55 2.27
CA GLU A 78 -19.32 21.12 3.35
C GLU A 78 -18.89 22.56 3.03
N TYR A 79 -18.41 23.28 4.07
CA TYR A 79 -17.77 24.59 3.90
C TYR A 79 -16.43 24.46 3.18
N TYR A 80 -16.12 25.39 2.28
CA TYR A 80 -14.88 25.43 1.49
C TYR A 80 -14.65 24.19 0.62
N TYR A 81 -15.72 23.50 0.24
CA TYR A 81 -15.67 22.25 -0.50
C TYR A 81 -15.24 22.47 -1.95
N VAL A 82 -14.30 21.65 -2.42
CA VAL A 82 -13.89 21.61 -3.83
C VAL A 82 -14.54 20.40 -4.50
N LYS A 83 -15.37 20.65 -5.50
CA LYS A 83 -16.01 19.60 -6.31
C LYS A 83 -15.36 19.52 -7.68
N THR A 84 -15.03 18.33 -8.10
CA THR A 84 -14.56 18.01 -9.46
C THR A 84 -15.70 17.46 -10.28
N PHE A 85 -15.91 18.04 -11.46
CA PHE A 85 -16.84 17.54 -12.48
C PHE A 85 -16.04 17.11 -13.70
N GLU A 86 -16.38 15.97 -14.24
CA GLU A 86 -15.78 15.40 -15.45
C GLU A 86 -16.88 15.25 -16.51
N ASP A 87 -16.68 15.87 -17.65
CA ASP A 87 -17.58 15.84 -18.78
C ASP A 87 -16.84 15.36 -20.01
N ILE A 88 -17.53 14.58 -20.86
CA ILE A 88 -16.96 14.01 -22.08
C ILE A 88 -17.62 14.63 -23.30
N VAL A 89 -16.79 14.99 -24.27
CA VAL A 89 -17.27 15.51 -25.54
C VAL A 89 -16.52 14.92 -26.73
N GLU A 90 -17.27 14.39 -27.69
CA GLU A 90 -16.73 14.03 -29.02
C GLU A 90 -16.79 15.24 -29.94
N ILE A 91 -15.67 15.59 -30.52
CA ILE A 91 -15.57 16.72 -31.48
C ILE A 91 -15.86 16.25 -32.88
N LYS A 92 -16.86 16.85 -33.51
CA LYS A 92 -17.31 16.47 -34.88
C LYS A 92 -16.60 17.25 -35.98
N GLU A 93 -16.12 18.45 -35.69
CA GLU A 93 -15.45 19.32 -36.64
C GLU A 93 -14.19 19.91 -36.03
N THR A 94 -13.06 19.78 -36.74
CA THR A 94 -11.81 20.40 -36.31
C THR A 94 -11.95 21.92 -36.30
N GLY A 95 -11.59 22.56 -35.17
CA GLY A 95 -11.76 23.99 -35.05
C GLY A 95 -11.14 24.58 -33.80
N VAL A 96 -11.42 25.87 -33.62
CA VAL A 96 -11.11 26.61 -32.40
C VAL A 96 -12.35 26.63 -31.55
N TYR A 97 -12.23 26.13 -30.34
CA TYR A 97 -13.30 26.04 -29.35
C TYR A 97 -13.00 26.86 -28.12
N ASN A 98 -14.03 27.17 -27.38
CA ASN A 98 -13.94 27.82 -26.08
C ASN A 98 -14.81 27.04 -25.09
N TYR A 99 -14.30 26.83 -23.88
CA TYR A 99 -15.07 26.36 -22.75
C TYR A 99 -15.79 27.54 -22.12
N GLY A 100 -17.02 27.33 -21.67
CA GLY A 100 -17.80 28.32 -20.97
C GLY A 100 -18.49 27.76 -19.73
N ILE A 101 -18.51 28.51 -18.67
CA ILE A 101 -19.33 28.25 -17.50
C ILE A 101 -20.25 29.45 -17.23
N ASP A 102 -21.54 29.17 -17.11
CA ASP A 102 -22.59 30.12 -16.74
C ASP A 102 -23.07 29.80 -15.33
N VAL A 103 -23.05 30.78 -14.45
CA VAL A 103 -23.47 30.62 -13.07
C VAL A 103 -24.56 31.63 -12.71
N SER A 104 -25.63 31.14 -12.10
CA SER A 104 -26.74 31.96 -11.59
C SER A 104 -27.01 31.61 -10.13
N LEU A 105 -26.95 32.58 -9.26
CA LEU A 105 -27.28 32.43 -7.85
C LEU A 105 -28.79 32.34 -7.68
N VAL A 106 -29.28 31.24 -7.10
CA VAL A 106 -30.71 30.99 -6.87
C VAL A 106 -31.16 31.53 -5.50
N THR A 107 -30.38 31.25 -4.46
CA THR A 107 -30.72 31.67 -3.10
C THR A 107 -29.45 31.96 -2.29
N GLY A 108 -29.49 33.00 -1.42
CA GLY A 108 -28.43 33.34 -0.49
C GLY A 108 -27.35 34.19 -1.11
N ASP A 109 -26.24 34.36 -0.41
CA ASP A 109 -25.01 34.97 -0.87
C ASP A 109 -23.88 33.95 -0.81
N ASP A 110 -23.32 33.56 -1.94
CA ASP A 110 -22.18 32.64 -1.98
C ASP A 110 -21.07 33.14 -2.91
N ILE A 111 -19.94 32.53 -2.73
CA ILE A 111 -18.79 32.66 -3.62
C ILE A 111 -18.62 31.35 -4.35
N PHE A 112 -18.96 31.37 -5.62
CA PHE A 112 -18.68 30.28 -6.54
C PHE A 112 -17.35 30.57 -7.23
N SER A 113 -16.37 29.73 -7.02
CA SER A 113 -15.01 29.94 -7.53
C SER A 113 -14.63 28.80 -8.47
N LEU A 114 -14.35 29.14 -9.72
CA LEU A 114 -13.73 28.21 -10.66
C LEU A 114 -12.23 28.13 -10.35
N GLN A 115 -11.77 26.94 -9.93
CA GLN A 115 -10.39 26.69 -9.54
C GLN A 115 -9.54 26.29 -10.73
N GLU A 116 -10.03 25.35 -11.52
CA GLU A 116 -9.27 24.74 -12.60
C GLU A 116 -10.22 24.25 -13.70
N VAL A 117 -9.76 24.33 -14.94
CA VAL A 117 -10.33 23.64 -16.09
C VAL A 117 -9.22 23.01 -16.87
N THR A 118 -9.27 21.68 -17.06
CA THR A 118 -8.40 20.96 -17.98
C THR A 118 -9.21 20.37 -19.12
N ILE A 119 -8.62 20.31 -20.32
CA ILE A 119 -9.20 19.69 -21.51
C ILE A 119 -8.15 18.74 -22.04
N GLU A 120 -8.43 17.44 -21.94
CA GLU A 120 -7.50 16.37 -22.27
C GLU A 120 -8.11 15.46 -23.33
N GLU A 121 -7.32 15.07 -24.34
CA GLU A 121 -7.73 14.02 -25.27
C GLU A 121 -7.79 12.70 -24.50
N ILE A 122 -8.89 11.95 -24.71
CA ILE A 122 -9.04 10.61 -24.12
C ILE A 122 -9.32 9.58 -25.21
N HIS A 123 -8.83 8.37 -24.99
CA HIS A 123 -8.93 7.29 -25.93
C HIS A 123 -10.08 6.32 -25.58
N PRO A 124 -10.60 5.53 -26.53
CA PRO A 124 -11.63 4.52 -26.23
C PRO A 124 -11.10 3.36 -25.37
N VAL A 125 -9.77 3.17 -25.40
CA VAL A 125 -9.03 2.21 -24.61
C VAL A 125 -7.76 2.89 -24.14
N ASP A 126 -7.52 2.94 -22.85
CA ASP A 126 -6.31 3.51 -22.23
C ASP A 126 -6.28 3.11 -20.76
N MET A 127 -5.33 2.27 -20.40
CA MET A 127 -5.13 1.79 -19.03
C MET A 127 -3.76 2.20 -18.55
N SER A 128 -3.66 2.82 -17.39
CA SER A 128 -2.37 3.13 -16.77
C SER A 128 -2.06 2.23 -15.58
N ALA A 129 -0.76 1.93 -15.42
CA ALA A 129 -0.22 1.30 -14.24
C ALA A 129 0.28 2.39 -13.27
N VAL A 130 -0.39 2.50 -12.10
CA VAL A 130 -0.22 3.64 -11.18
C VAL A 130 0.87 3.39 -10.15
N SER A 131 0.81 2.24 -9.46
CA SER A 131 1.77 1.88 -8.42
C SER A 131 1.85 0.38 -8.20
N LEU A 132 2.95 -0.05 -7.57
CA LEU A 132 3.10 -1.36 -6.95
C LEU A 132 2.85 -1.24 -5.45
N ASP A 133 2.00 -2.12 -4.91
CA ASP A 133 1.63 -2.12 -3.51
C ASP A 133 1.84 -3.50 -2.87
N GLY A 134 2.08 -3.50 -1.55
CA GLY A 134 2.12 -4.73 -0.76
C GLY A 134 3.41 -5.55 -0.89
N ILE A 135 4.51 -4.94 -1.33
CA ILE A 135 5.81 -5.60 -1.43
C ILE A 135 6.60 -5.40 -0.13
N ILE A 136 6.94 -6.50 0.57
CA ILE A 136 7.90 -6.45 1.68
C ILE A 136 9.29 -6.76 1.12
N ASP A 137 9.64 -8.05 1.05
CA ASP A 137 10.81 -8.59 0.37
C ASP A 137 10.32 -9.71 -0.53
N ALA A 138 11.11 -10.10 -1.51
CA ALA A 138 10.83 -11.27 -2.32
C ALA A 138 11.78 -12.42 -1.97
N VAL A 139 11.42 -13.65 -2.31
CA VAL A 139 12.27 -14.83 -2.16
C VAL A 139 12.57 -15.39 -3.54
N CYS A 140 13.87 -15.58 -3.84
CA CYS A 140 14.33 -16.12 -5.13
C CYS A 140 13.76 -17.53 -5.34
N ASN A 141 13.35 -17.83 -6.57
CA ASN A 141 12.72 -19.09 -6.97
C ASN A 141 11.44 -19.46 -6.19
N GLY A 142 10.92 -18.53 -5.39
CA GLY A 142 9.67 -18.66 -4.63
C GLY A 142 8.52 -17.90 -5.27
N ASN A 143 7.28 -18.32 -4.98
CA ASN A 143 6.10 -17.56 -5.34
C ASN A 143 5.94 -16.36 -4.40
N ASN A 144 6.04 -15.17 -4.95
CA ASN A 144 5.79 -13.92 -4.28
C ASN A 144 4.53 -13.28 -4.86
N THR A 145 3.89 -12.39 -4.14
CA THR A 145 2.69 -11.67 -4.60
C THR A 145 2.84 -10.19 -4.31
N CYS A 146 2.35 -9.37 -5.22
CA CYS A 146 2.14 -7.95 -4.99
C CYS A 146 0.87 -7.50 -5.72
N LYS A 147 0.47 -6.27 -5.47
CA LYS A 147 -0.66 -5.64 -6.14
C LYS A 147 -0.17 -4.59 -7.12
N VAL A 148 -0.75 -4.57 -8.29
CA VAL A 148 -0.63 -3.46 -9.23
C VAL A 148 -1.89 -2.64 -9.15
N LYS A 149 -1.76 -1.37 -8.81
CA LYS A 149 -2.86 -0.41 -8.88
C LYS A 149 -2.95 0.14 -10.28
N LEU A 150 -4.13 0.09 -10.85
CA LEU A 150 -4.45 0.51 -12.21
C LEU A 150 -5.46 1.65 -12.20
N TYR A 151 -5.45 2.44 -13.26
CA TYR A 151 -6.48 3.44 -13.52
C TYR A 151 -6.92 3.35 -14.97
N ASN A 152 -8.23 3.39 -15.19
CA ASN A 152 -8.81 3.40 -16.53
C ASN A 152 -9.01 4.86 -17.00
N ASN A 153 -8.13 5.34 -17.86
CA ASN A 153 -8.19 6.68 -18.45
C ASN A 153 -9.22 6.78 -19.61
N SER A 154 -9.73 5.63 -20.07
CA SER A 154 -10.60 5.57 -21.22
C SER A 154 -12.06 5.96 -20.90
N TYR A 155 -12.83 6.23 -21.93
CA TYR A 155 -14.26 6.45 -21.80
C TYR A 155 -15.11 5.17 -21.96
N LYS A 156 -14.48 3.98 -21.85
CA LYS A 156 -15.14 2.66 -21.86
C LYS A 156 -14.63 1.83 -20.70
N THR A 157 -15.44 0.87 -20.29
CA THR A 157 -15.02 -0.15 -19.33
C THR A 157 -13.94 -1.04 -19.95
N ALA A 158 -12.83 -1.25 -19.23
CA ALA A 158 -11.76 -2.19 -19.56
C ALA A 158 -12.04 -3.52 -18.85
N ASP A 159 -12.18 -4.62 -19.60
CA ASP A 159 -12.50 -5.95 -19.05
C ASP A 159 -11.58 -7.07 -19.59
N LYS A 160 -10.66 -6.74 -20.50
CA LYS A 160 -9.74 -7.68 -21.14
C LYS A 160 -8.36 -7.07 -21.24
N TYR A 161 -7.55 -7.31 -20.24
CA TYR A 161 -6.17 -6.83 -20.18
C TYR A 161 -5.30 -7.83 -19.43
N GLU A 162 -3.99 -7.72 -19.58
CA GLU A 162 -3.00 -8.50 -18.84
C GLU A 162 -2.21 -7.59 -17.92
N VAL A 163 -1.95 -8.07 -16.71
CA VAL A 163 -1.09 -7.36 -15.74
C VAL A 163 0.14 -8.21 -15.47
N LYS A 164 1.30 -7.59 -15.51
CA LYS A 164 2.60 -8.26 -15.35
C LYS A 164 3.41 -7.61 -14.26
N ILE A 165 4.28 -8.41 -13.66
CA ILE A 165 5.40 -7.94 -12.84
C ILE A 165 6.67 -8.27 -13.60
N ALA A 166 7.53 -7.28 -13.75
CA ALA A 166 8.81 -7.43 -14.42
C ALA A 166 9.95 -6.82 -13.61
N ARG A 167 11.14 -7.40 -13.74
CA ARG A 167 12.40 -6.85 -13.28
C ARG A 167 12.98 -5.94 -14.34
N VAL A 168 13.49 -4.78 -13.91
CA VAL A 168 14.24 -3.89 -14.80
C VAL A 168 15.68 -4.42 -14.95
N ASP A 169 16.11 -4.65 -16.17
CA ASP A 169 17.45 -5.13 -16.49
C ASP A 169 18.04 -4.34 -17.66
N ASN A 170 18.97 -3.44 -17.36
CA ASN A 170 19.62 -2.57 -18.37
C ASN A 170 18.59 -1.83 -19.26
N GLY A 171 17.50 -1.36 -18.68
CA GLY A 171 16.41 -0.65 -19.36
C GLY A 171 15.43 -1.54 -20.12
N ASN A 172 15.52 -2.86 -19.98
CA ASN A 172 14.56 -3.82 -20.50
C ASN A 172 13.73 -4.42 -19.37
N TYR A 173 12.55 -4.93 -19.68
CA TYR A 173 11.65 -5.58 -18.74
C TYR A 173 11.72 -7.09 -18.87
N VAL A 174 12.21 -7.78 -17.83
CA VAL A 174 12.19 -9.24 -17.72
C VAL A 174 10.95 -9.64 -16.93
N VAL A 175 9.96 -10.22 -17.60
CA VAL A 175 8.69 -10.61 -16.96
C VAL A 175 8.92 -11.77 -16.00
N LEU A 176 8.51 -11.59 -14.76
CA LEU A 176 8.62 -12.56 -13.66
C LEU A 176 7.30 -13.26 -13.35
N GLY A 177 6.17 -12.66 -13.76
CA GLY A 177 4.84 -13.20 -13.58
C GLY A 177 3.79 -12.36 -14.27
N SER A 178 2.64 -12.95 -14.58
CA SER A 178 1.50 -12.24 -15.17
C SER A 178 0.17 -12.88 -14.80
N THR A 179 -0.92 -12.10 -14.98
CA THR A 179 -2.27 -12.58 -14.83
C THR A 179 -3.23 -11.91 -15.82
N THR A 180 -4.18 -12.70 -16.30
CA THR A 180 -5.36 -12.25 -17.05
C THR A 180 -6.65 -12.42 -16.25
N ASP A 181 -6.55 -12.88 -14.99
CA ASP A 181 -7.66 -12.90 -14.05
C ASP A 181 -7.77 -11.51 -13.41
N VAL A 182 -8.49 -10.63 -14.09
CA VAL A 182 -8.56 -9.20 -13.83
C VAL A 182 -10.00 -8.74 -13.67
N PRO A 183 -10.30 -7.78 -12.78
CA PRO A 183 -11.63 -7.19 -12.67
C PRO A 183 -11.93 -6.27 -13.87
N ALA A 184 -13.19 -6.11 -14.19
CA ALA A 184 -13.62 -5.02 -15.08
C ALA A 184 -13.42 -3.67 -14.38
N VAL A 185 -12.80 -2.72 -15.06
CA VAL A 185 -12.56 -1.37 -14.54
C VAL A 185 -13.42 -0.37 -15.30
N GLU A 186 -14.36 0.23 -14.60
CA GLU A 186 -15.22 1.27 -15.19
C GLU A 186 -14.40 2.51 -15.57
N MET A 187 -14.96 3.31 -16.44
CA MET A 187 -14.41 4.60 -16.88
C MET A 187 -14.01 5.47 -15.69
N PHE A 188 -12.77 5.96 -15.69
CA PHE A 188 -12.17 6.83 -14.66
C PHE A 188 -12.20 6.23 -13.25
N LYS A 189 -12.06 4.91 -13.16
CA LYS A 189 -11.95 4.19 -11.90
C LYS A 189 -10.59 3.50 -11.78
N THR A 190 -10.24 3.23 -10.53
CA THR A 190 -9.08 2.43 -10.17
C THR A 190 -9.47 0.98 -9.93
N ALA A 191 -8.50 0.09 -10.13
CA ALA A 191 -8.56 -1.30 -9.66
C ALA A 191 -7.22 -1.72 -9.08
N GLU A 192 -7.24 -2.75 -8.24
CA GLU A 192 -6.04 -3.43 -7.76
C GLU A 192 -6.06 -4.86 -8.27
N VAL A 193 -4.96 -5.28 -8.86
CA VAL A 193 -4.78 -6.65 -9.39
C VAL A 193 -3.62 -7.31 -8.67
N THR A 194 -3.88 -8.44 -8.01
CA THR A 194 -2.83 -9.25 -7.38
C THR A 194 -2.14 -10.10 -8.43
N VAL A 195 -0.83 -9.98 -8.53
CA VAL A 195 0.01 -10.77 -9.43
C VAL A 195 0.96 -11.64 -8.63
N THR A 196 1.03 -12.92 -8.98
CA THR A 196 2.07 -13.83 -8.48
C THR A 196 3.27 -13.78 -9.39
N TYR A 197 4.47 -13.62 -8.83
CA TYR A 197 5.72 -13.55 -9.59
C TYR A 197 6.83 -14.37 -8.93
N VAL A 198 7.82 -14.78 -9.72
CA VAL A 198 8.95 -15.60 -9.27
C VAL A 198 10.25 -14.86 -9.65
N PRO A 199 10.94 -14.24 -8.70
CA PRO A 199 12.24 -13.62 -8.94
C PRO A 199 13.29 -14.67 -9.31
N ASP A 200 14.18 -14.29 -10.22
CA ASP A 200 15.22 -15.16 -10.82
C ASP A 200 16.66 -14.82 -10.37
N VAL A 201 16.80 -13.76 -9.55
CA VAL A 201 18.10 -13.25 -9.10
C VAL A 201 18.03 -12.93 -7.62
N GLU A 202 19.04 -13.39 -6.85
CA GLU A 202 19.24 -13.06 -5.44
C GLU A 202 20.05 -11.76 -5.33
N ASP A 203 19.38 -10.61 -5.30
CA ASP A 203 20.00 -9.29 -5.16
C ASP A 203 18.93 -8.24 -4.86
N GLN A 204 19.35 -6.99 -4.71
CA GLN A 204 18.44 -5.87 -4.77
C GLN A 204 18.08 -5.59 -6.24
N VAL A 205 16.79 -5.65 -6.56
CA VAL A 205 16.29 -5.46 -7.93
C VAL A 205 15.22 -4.38 -7.97
N GLU A 206 15.05 -3.77 -9.14
CA GLU A 206 13.93 -2.88 -9.42
C GLU A 206 12.80 -3.67 -10.08
N LEU A 207 11.61 -3.63 -9.52
CA LEU A 207 10.39 -4.19 -10.08
C LEU A 207 9.49 -3.10 -10.63
N VAL A 208 8.79 -3.43 -11.70
CA VAL A 208 7.72 -2.60 -12.28
C VAL A 208 6.46 -3.44 -12.48
N GLY A 209 5.31 -2.81 -12.32
CA GLY A 209 4.03 -3.33 -12.79
C GLY A 209 3.76 -2.83 -14.21
N LEU A 210 3.25 -3.70 -15.05
CA LEU A 210 2.88 -3.36 -16.42
C LEU A 210 1.41 -3.75 -16.64
N VAL A 211 0.71 -2.95 -17.44
CA VAL A 211 -0.61 -3.30 -17.98
C VAL A 211 -0.53 -3.34 -19.50
N GLU A 212 -1.12 -4.37 -20.09
CA GLU A 212 -1.25 -4.50 -21.55
C GLU A 212 -2.70 -4.70 -21.94
N ILE A 213 -3.21 -3.85 -22.81
CA ILE A 213 -4.56 -3.92 -23.37
C ILE A 213 -4.52 -3.65 -24.87
N GLU A 214 -5.28 -4.41 -25.65
CA GLU A 214 -5.33 -4.24 -27.11
C GLU A 214 -5.94 -2.89 -27.50
N GLY A 215 -5.19 -2.11 -28.29
CA GLY A 215 -5.65 -0.81 -28.78
C GLY A 215 -5.47 0.33 -27.79
N ASP A 216 -4.58 0.19 -26.82
CA ASP A 216 -4.21 1.26 -25.89
C ASP A 216 -3.81 2.53 -26.63
N GLY A 217 -4.39 3.64 -26.21
CA GLY A 217 -4.18 4.94 -26.84
C GLY A 217 -2.93 5.68 -26.34
N ASP A 218 -2.44 5.32 -25.14
CA ASP A 218 -1.22 5.88 -24.56
C ASP A 218 -0.40 4.83 -23.82
N GLU A 219 0.44 4.12 -24.57
CA GLU A 219 1.35 3.11 -24.01
C GLU A 219 2.43 3.68 -23.08
N SER A 220 2.58 5.01 -22.99
CA SER A 220 3.62 5.63 -22.15
C SER A 220 3.29 5.60 -20.65
N ASN A 221 2.03 5.38 -20.30
CA ASN A 221 1.53 5.32 -18.93
C ASN A 221 1.32 3.88 -18.40
N ASN A 222 1.67 2.86 -19.22
CA ASN A 222 1.42 1.44 -18.95
C ASN A 222 2.41 0.79 -17.99
N VAL A 223 3.35 1.55 -17.45
CA VAL A 223 4.43 1.06 -16.57
C VAL A 223 4.47 1.90 -15.33
N THR A 224 4.51 1.26 -14.15
CA THR A 224 4.69 1.96 -12.88
C THR A 224 6.10 2.53 -12.77
N GLU A 225 6.28 3.49 -11.85
CA GLU A 225 7.63 3.80 -11.36
C GLU A 225 8.30 2.54 -10.81
N PRO A 226 9.64 2.40 -10.96
CA PRO A 226 10.35 1.26 -10.43
C PRO A 226 10.31 1.20 -8.89
N TYR A 227 10.07 0.01 -8.36
CA TYR A 227 10.13 -0.27 -6.94
C TYR A 227 11.35 -1.14 -6.62
N THR A 228 12.21 -0.64 -5.72
CA THR A 228 13.40 -1.39 -5.28
C THR A 228 12.99 -2.44 -4.23
N VAL A 229 13.27 -3.71 -4.50
CA VAL A 229 12.98 -4.82 -3.60
C VAL A 229 14.24 -5.67 -3.36
N ASN A 230 14.40 -6.16 -2.13
CA ASN A 230 15.42 -7.15 -1.81
C ASN A 230 14.90 -8.55 -2.16
N VAL A 231 15.60 -9.25 -3.03
CA VAL A 231 15.32 -10.65 -3.34
C VAL A 231 16.25 -11.53 -2.51
N LEU A 232 15.66 -12.21 -1.54
CA LEU A 232 16.35 -13.03 -0.58
C LEU A 232 16.64 -14.42 -1.14
N PRO A 233 17.68 -15.13 -0.62
CA PRO A 233 17.93 -16.51 -0.97
C PRO A 233 16.73 -17.43 -0.73
N GLU A 234 16.66 -18.49 -1.52
CA GLU A 234 15.65 -19.53 -1.35
C GLU A 234 15.69 -20.11 0.07
N GLY A 235 14.51 -20.28 0.69
CA GLY A 235 14.38 -20.86 2.03
C GLY A 235 14.58 -19.88 3.20
N MET A 236 14.71 -18.58 2.92
CA MET A 236 14.70 -17.59 3.99
C MET A 236 13.35 -17.60 4.74
N PRO A 237 13.37 -17.44 6.10
CA PRO A 237 12.13 -17.49 6.87
C PRO A 237 11.22 -16.32 6.50
N PRO A 238 9.90 -16.52 6.42
CA PRO A 238 8.93 -15.43 6.23
C PRO A 238 8.92 -14.50 7.45
N TYR A 239 8.31 -13.32 7.32
CA TYR A 239 7.88 -12.54 8.47
C TYR A 239 6.80 -13.34 9.22
N ASN A 240 7.03 -13.64 10.48
CA ASN A 240 6.20 -14.51 11.31
C ASN A 240 5.70 -13.85 12.59
N VAL A 241 6.14 -12.62 12.87
CA VAL A 241 5.68 -11.79 13.98
C VAL A 241 5.17 -10.47 13.41
N LEU A 242 3.93 -10.12 13.76
CA LEU A 242 3.32 -8.82 13.48
C LEU A 242 2.93 -8.20 14.82
N VAL A 243 3.48 -7.02 15.12
CA VAL A 243 3.08 -6.25 16.30
C VAL A 243 2.20 -5.09 15.86
N THR A 244 0.94 -5.15 16.25
CA THR A 244 -0.11 -4.18 15.91
C THR A 244 -1.25 -4.26 16.92
N ASP A 245 -2.10 -3.24 16.97
CA ASP A 245 -3.42 -3.27 17.60
C ASP A 245 -4.45 -2.68 16.62
N GLU A 246 -5.29 -3.53 16.06
CA GLU A 246 -6.29 -3.15 15.06
C GLU A 246 -7.33 -2.14 15.57
N ASN A 247 -7.52 -2.04 16.89
CA ASN A 247 -8.51 -1.13 17.49
C ASN A 247 -8.02 0.32 17.56
N THR A 248 -6.70 0.54 17.47
CA THR A 248 -6.06 1.85 17.64
C THR A 248 -5.20 2.26 16.45
N ILE A 249 -5.45 1.67 15.28
CA ILE A 249 -4.71 1.94 14.04
C ILE A 249 -4.86 3.40 13.60
N GLY A 250 -3.75 3.98 13.17
CA GLY A 250 -3.66 5.30 12.55
C GLY A 250 -2.34 5.47 11.81
N ASP A 251 -2.06 6.68 11.38
CA ASP A 251 -0.84 6.99 10.63
C ASP A 251 -0.02 8.08 11.34
N ASP A 252 1.28 8.10 11.08
CA ASP A 252 2.18 9.17 11.54
C ASP A 252 3.32 9.44 10.56
N THR A 253 3.83 10.67 10.59
CA THR A 253 4.90 11.17 9.71
C THR A 253 6.26 11.25 10.38
N ARG A 254 6.35 10.96 11.69
CA ARG A 254 7.53 11.23 12.52
C ARG A 254 8.24 10.02 13.05
N ILE A 255 7.52 8.90 13.25
CA ILE A 255 8.06 7.65 13.74
C ILE A 255 7.70 6.51 12.75
N PRO A 256 8.56 5.52 12.50
CA PRO A 256 9.86 5.27 13.15
C PRO A 256 10.99 6.21 12.71
N MET A 257 10.75 7.09 11.74
CA MET A 257 11.73 8.09 11.28
C MET A 257 11.01 9.33 10.75
N SER A 258 11.54 10.51 11.04
CA SER A 258 10.97 11.77 10.59
C SER A 258 11.62 12.26 9.30
N PHE A 259 10.81 12.50 8.26
CA PHE A 259 11.27 13.10 7.01
C PHE A 259 11.09 14.62 6.98
N ILE A 260 10.57 15.21 8.06
CA ILE A 260 10.39 16.67 8.20
C ILE A 260 11.75 17.36 8.39
N VAL A 261 12.70 16.67 8.98
CA VAL A 261 14.04 17.18 9.30
C VAL A 261 15.13 16.34 8.67
N GLY A 262 16.33 16.92 8.47
CA GLY A 262 17.50 16.24 7.91
C GLY A 262 17.98 15.07 8.76
N GLU A 263 17.96 15.22 10.09
CA GLU A 263 18.40 14.20 11.05
C GLU A 263 17.28 13.93 12.04
N SER A 264 17.00 12.66 12.30
CA SER A 264 16.07 12.24 13.34
C SER A 264 16.55 10.97 14.00
N MET A 265 16.26 10.82 15.29
CA MET A 265 16.42 9.58 16.04
C MET A 265 15.11 9.26 16.74
N THR A 266 14.66 8.04 16.61
CA THR A 266 13.52 7.52 17.38
C THR A 266 13.95 6.31 18.18
N GLN A 267 13.27 6.06 19.29
CA GLN A 267 13.32 4.78 19.99
C GLN A 267 11.90 4.32 20.28
N THR A 268 11.60 3.06 20.06
CA THR A 268 10.28 2.49 20.29
C THR A 268 10.39 1.20 21.09
N LEU A 269 9.49 1.04 22.08
CA LEU A 269 9.34 -0.16 22.89
C LEU A 269 8.24 -1.05 22.32
N TYR A 270 8.60 -2.30 21.99
CA TYR A 270 7.68 -3.38 21.66
C TYR A 270 7.64 -4.36 22.81
N PHE A 271 6.46 -4.68 23.33
CA PHE A 271 6.34 -5.50 24.52
C PHE A 271 6.49 -6.99 24.21
N ALA A 272 7.01 -7.73 25.17
CA ALA A 272 7.25 -9.16 25.04
C ALA A 272 5.95 -9.94 24.75
N ASP A 273 4.84 -9.55 25.36
CA ASP A 273 3.52 -10.15 25.16
C ASP A 273 2.88 -9.81 23.80
N GLU A 274 3.27 -8.69 23.18
CA GLU A 274 2.87 -8.33 21.81
C GLU A 274 3.70 -9.09 20.76
N ILE A 275 5.01 -9.23 20.98
CA ILE A 275 5.91 -10.01 20.13
C ILE A 275 5.54 -11.49 20.21
N ASN A 276 5.15 -11.97 21.38
CA ASN A 276 4.51 -13.26 21.68
C ASN A 276 5.22 -14.47 21.05
N VAL A 277 6.53 -14.57 21.23
CA VAL A 277 7.32 -15.75 20.82
C VAL A 277 7.47 -16.71 21.99
N GLU A 278 7.43 -18.02 21.70
CA GLU A 278 7.47 -19.07 22.73
C GLU A 278 8.84 -19.29 23.35
N THR A 279 9.91 -18.98 22.60
CA THR A 279 11.31 -19.20 23.01
C THR A 279 12.15 -17.98 22.74
N ASP A 280 13.32 -17.87 23.37
CA ASP A 280 14.38 -16.98 22.92
C ASP A 280 14.64 -17.24 21.43
N GLY A 281 14.98 -16.19 20.71
CA GLY A 281 15.15 -16.28 19.26
C GLY A 281 16.14 -15.24 18.72
N SER A 282 16.30 -15.25 17.41
CA SER A 282 17.00 -14.20 16.70
C SER A 282 16.10 -13.49 15.71
N ILE A 283 16.18 -12.16 15.63
CA ILE A 283 15.51 -11.35 14.63
C ILE A 283 16.48 -11.15 13.47
N SER A 284 16.09 -11.58 12.27
CA SER A 284 16.92 -11.44 11.07
C SER A 284 16.51 -10.28 10.18
N ARG A 285 15.23 -9.88 10.25
CA ARG A 285 14.65 -8.80 9.43
C ARG A 285 13.51 -8.11 10.15
N ILE A 286 13.33 -6.83 9.84
CA ILE A 286 12.14 -6.07 10.24
C ILE A 286 11.60 -5.29 9.04
N ALA A 287 10.30 -4.97 9.07
CA ALA A 287 9.68 -4.09 8.09
C ALA A 287 8.60 -3.21 8.74
N TYR A 288 8.51 -1.98 8.27
CA TYR A 288 7.46 -1.02 8.64
C TYR A 288 6.53 -0.79 7.47
N GLU A 289 5.22 -0.83 7.71
CA GLU A 289 4.22 -0.48 6.71
C GLU A 289 4.10 1.04 6.60
N TYR A 290 4.08 1.57 5.37
CA TYR A 290 3.90 3.00 5.11
C TYR A 290 3.11 3.25 3.83
N THR A 291 2.56 4.46 3.70
CA THR A 291 1.99 4.97 2.46
C THR A 291 2.85 6.13 1.98
N GLY A 292 3.33 6.07 0.73
CA GLY A 292 3.94 7.19 0.04
C GLY A 292 2.88 8.25 -0.22
N ASN A 293 2.95 9.35 0.56
CA ASN A 293 1.91 10.36 0.63
C ASN A 293 2.13 11.43 -0.42
N GLU A 294 1.16 11.59 -1.34
CA GLU A 294 1.16 12.63 -2.38
C GLU A 294 2.43 12.66 -3.27
N ILE A 295 3.24 11.60 -3.24
CA ILE A 295 4.40 11.46 -4.11
C ILE A 295 4.05 10.68 -5.37
N THR A 296 4.58 11.11 -6.50
CA THR A 296 4.36 10.51 -7.82
C THR A 296 5.60 9.79 -8.36
N SER A 297 6.73 9.94 -7.66
CA SER A 297 8.00 9.30 -8.02
C SER A 297 8.77 8.90 -6.76
N VAL A 298 9.71 7.97 -6.92
CA VAL A 298 10.57 7.48 -5.84
C VAL A 298 11.42 8.62 -5.26
N LEU A 299 11.44 8.72 -3.94
CA LEU A 299 12.27 9.69 -3.20
C LEU A 299 13.41 9.00 -2.45
N GLY A 300 14.54 9.64 -2.34
CA GLY A 300 15.73 9.16 -1.66
C GLY A 300 16.95 9.09 -2.59
N PRO A 301 18.02 8.36 -2.26
CA PRO A 301 18.15 7.54 -1.04
C PRO A 301 18.27 8.34 0.27
N VAL A 302 17.92 7.67 1.38
CA VAL A 302 17.99 8.19 2.74
C VAL A 302 18.81 7.25 3.60
N ASP A 303 19.84 7.74 4.30
CA ASP A 303 20.68 6.91 5.14
C ASP A 303 19.99 6.58 6.46
N VAL A 304 20.02 5.30 6.83
CA VAL A 304 19.37 4.77 8.03
C VAL A 304 20.33 3.85 8.79
N LYS A 305 20.36 4.00 10.12
CA LYS A 305 20.96 3.05 11.05
C LYS A 305 19.91 2.57 12.04
N ILE A 306 19.94 1.27 12.34
CA ILE A 306 19.03 0.67 13.30
C ILE A 306 19.83 0.01 14.40
N TYR A 307 19.40 0.24 15.63
CA TYR A 307 19.95 -0.34 16.85
C TYR A 307 18.85 -1.06 17.61
N MET A 308 19.21 -2.16 18.28
CA MET A 308 18.28 -2.96 19.09
C MET A 308 18.86 -3.28 20.45
N CYS A 309 18.01 -3.38 21.47
CA CYS A 309 18.36 -3.97 22.75
C CYS A 309 17.17 -4.64 23.42
N ASN A 310 17.44 -5.69 24.21
CA ASN A 310 16.47 -6.26 25.14
C ASN A 310 16.40 -5.39 26.40
N THR A 311 15.20 -5.08 26.88
CA THR A 311 15.02 -4.17 28.02
C THR A 311 13.84 -4.56 28.92
N ASP A 312 13.88 -4.16 30.17
CA ASP A 312 12.70 -4.24 31.08
C ASP A 312 11.90 -2.93 31.09
N LYS A 313 12.31 -1.95 30.30
CA LYS A 313 11.62 -0.67 30.21
C LYS A 313 10.25 -0.84 29.56
N THR A 314 9.22 -0.26 30.16
CA THR A 314 7.84 -0.31 29.67
C THR A 314 7.31 1.03 29.19
N ILE A 315 7.97 2.13 29.56
CA ILE A 315 7.53 3.49 29.23
C ILE A 315 8.74 4.44 29.18
N PHE A 316 8.63 5.46 28.37
CA PHE A 316 9.49 6.63 28.39
C PHE A 316 8.73 7.81 28.99
N LYS A 317 9.02 8.24 30.21
CA LYS A 317 8.34 9.38 30.84
C LYS A 317 8.75 10.71 30.24
N THR A 318 10.00 10.79 29.81
CA THR A 318 10.59 11.96 29.16
C THR A 318 11.59 11.52 28.10
N GLU A 319 11.94 12.43 27.19
CA GLU A 319 12.98 12.20 26.17
C GLU A 319 14.36 11.91 26.75
N SER A 320 14.63 12.36 27.97
CA SER A 320 15.91 12.10 28.65
C SER A 320 16.06 10.64 29.13
N GLU A 321 15.00 9.84 29.03
CA GLU A 321 15.04 8.41 29.34
C GLU A 321 15.39 7.52 28.14
N ALA A 322 15.80 8.11 27.01
CA ALA A 322 16.34 7.36 25.88
C ALA A 322 17.47 6.41 26.32
N ILE A 323 17.44 5.19 25.79
CA ILE A 323 18.54 4.25 26.00
C ILE A 323 19.73 4.73 25.17
N PRO A 324 20.93 4.92 25.78
CA PRO A 324 22.12 5.33 25.03
C PRO A 324 22.41 4.35 23.89
N LEU A 325 22.77 4.85 22.71
CA LEU A 325 23.05 3.99 21.54
C LEU A 325 24.26 3.08 21.78
N GLU A 326 25.21 3.48 22.64
CA GLU A 326 26.34 2.64 23.07
C GLU A 326 25.92 1.41 23.90
N ASP A 327 24.71 1.44 24.49
CA ASP A 327 24.13 0.29 25.22
C ASP A 327 23.24 -0.59 24.31
N MET A 328 23.14 -0.28 23.01
CA MET A 328 22.37 -0.99 22.02
C MET A 328 23.29 -1.64 20.96
N THR A 329 22.81 -2.70 20.33
CA THR A 329 23.53 -3.34 19.21
C THR A 329 23.10 -2.69 17.90
N GLN A 330 24.05 -2.17 17.12
CA GLN A 330 23.79 -1.73 15.74
C GLN A 330 23.54 -2.96 14.87
N VAL A 331 22.37 -3.06 14.28
CA VAL A 331 21.94 -4.22 13.49
C VAL A 331 21.75 -3.92 12.00
N TYR A 332 21.70 -2.64 11.64
CA TYR A 332 21.56 -2.21 10.23
C TYR A 332 22.27 -0.88 10.01
N GLU A 333 22.92 -0.76 8.85
CA GLU A 333 23.40 0.50 8.29
C GLU A 333 23.28 0.43 6.76
N GLY A 334 22.54 1.35 6.18
CA GLY A 334 22.30 1.38 4.73
C GLY A 334 21.42 2.54 4.35
N SER A 335 20.89 2.51 3.13
CA SER A 335 19.97 3.52 2.64
C SER A 335 18.65 2.91 2.21
N VAL A 336 17.58 3.72 2.26
CA VAL A 336 16.22 3.36 1.83
C VAL A 336 15.66 4.40 0.88
N THR A 337 14.66 4.00 0.11
CA THR A 337 13.85 4.89 -0.74
C THR A 337 12.40 4.89 -0.28
N ILE A 338 11.65 5.95 -0.61
CA ILE A 338 10.21 6.04 -0.38
C ILE A 338 9.53 5.90 -1.73
N ASN A 339 8.69 4.89 -1.86
CA ASN A 339 7.94 4.61 -3.07
C ASN A 339 6.51 5.16 -2.98
N PRO A 340 5.87 5.54 -4.09
CA PRO A 340 4.45 5.85 -4.13
C PRO A 340 3.59 4.65 -3.69
N GLY A 341 2.39 4.93 -3.15
CA GLY A 341 1.43 3.89 -2.75
C GLY A 341 1.70 3.29 -1.36
N THR A 342 0.96 2.24 -1.02
CA THR A 342 1.10 1.52 0.27
C THR A 342 2.13 0.42 0.14
N ASN A 343 3.19 0.52 0.92
CA ASN A 343 4.39 -0.31 0.80
C ASN A 343 4.97 -0.68 2.16
N PHE A 344 6.05 -1.47 2.12
CA PHE A 344 6.83 -1.84 3.28
C PHE A 344 8.26 -1.32 3.13
N MET A 345 8.77 -0.74 4.19
CA MET A 345 10.18 -0.38 4.31
C MET A 345 10.87 -1.48 5.10
N SER A 346 11.59 -2.36 4.41
CA SER A 346 12.20 -3.55 4.99
C SER A 346 13.70 -3.35 5.25
N PHE A 347 14.19 -4.02 6.29
CA PHE A 347 15.58 -3.97 6.73
C PHE A 347 16.07 -5.39 7.00
N ILE A 348 17.00 -5.86 6.18
CA ILE A 348 17.74 -7.11 6.42
C ILE A 348 18.88 -6.76 7.38
N LEU A 349 18.86 -7.35 8.56
CA LEU A 349 19.87 -7.04 9.57
C LEU A 349 21.24 -7.58 9.14
N SER A 350 22.29 -6.78 9.32
CA SER A 350 23.68 -7.18 9.03
C SER A 350 24.17 -8.34 9.90
N GLU A 351 23.62 -8.39 11.12
CA GLU A 351 23.77 -9.49 12.06
C GLU A 351 22.42 -9.75 12.72
N GLU A 352 22.04 -11.02 12.89
CA GLU A 352 20.80 -11.38 13.58
C GLU A 352 20.85 -10.91 15.02
N PHE A 353 19.81 -10.25 15.50
CA PHE A 353 19.72 -9.76 16.87
C PHE A 353 19.15 -10.84 17.78
N GLU A 354 19.91 -11.21 18.85
CA GLU A 354 19.44 -12.16 19.87
C GLU A 354 18.31 -11.56 20.72
N TYR A 355 17.09 -12.01 20.48
CA TYR A 355 15.91 -11.56 21.22
C TYR A 355 15.58 -12.52 22.38
N LYS A 356 15.30 -11.95 23.55
CA LYS A 356 14.89 -12.67 24.77
C LYS A 356 13.39 -12.56 24.95
N LYS A 357 12.70 -13.69 24.92
CA LYS A 357 11.21 -13.78 24.94
C LYS A 357 10.53 -13.08 26.12
N ASP A 358 11.21 -13.02 27.28
CA ASP A 358 10.68 -12.41 28.50
C ASP A 358 11.09 -10.94 28.65
N LYS A 359 11.69 -10.34 27.63
CA LYS A 359 12.12 -8.94 27.59
C LYS A 359 11.38 -8.16 26.52
N ASN A 360 11.13 -6.90 26.80
CA ASN A 360 10.70 -5.96 25.77
C ASN A 360 11.86 -5.69 24.81
N LEU A 361 11.52 -5.39 23.56
CA LEU A 361 12.46 -4.98 22.53
C LEU A 361 12.43 -3.47 22.39
N CYS A 362 13.57 -2.82 22.52
CA CYS A 362 13.72 -1.43 22.10
C CYS A 362 14.42 -1.37 20.74
N ILE A 363 13.81 -0.69 19.79
CA ILE A 363 14.39 -0.41 18.48
C ILE A 363 14.63 1.08 18.35
N ALA A 364 15.89 1.46 18.07
CA ALA A 364 16.25 2.82 17.72
C ALA A 364 16.50 2.94 16.21
N VAL A 365 15.90 3.95 15.58
CA VAL A 365 16.11 4.28 14.17
C VAL A 365 16.73 5.65 14.08
N VAL A 366 17.91 5.74 13.49
CA VAL A 366 18.63 6.99 13.19
C VAL A 366 18.56 7.21 11.69
N LYS A 367 17.96 8.32 11.27
CA LYS A 367 17.83 8.72 9.87
C LYS A 367 18.65 9.97 9.60
N ASN A 368 19.37 9.97 8.48
CA ASN A 368 20.14 11.12 8.00
C ASN A 368 19.88 11.36 6.50
N GLY A 369 19.69 12.61 6.12
CA GLY A 369 19.35 13.03 4.76
C GLY A 369 17.86 13.22 4.55
N LEU A 370 17.47 13.59 3.36
CA LEU A 370 16.15 13.95 2.86
C LEU A 370 15.28 14.76 3.83
N VAL A 371 15.00 15.99 3.44
CA VAL A 371 14.02 16.86 4.09
C VAL A 371 12.86 17.04 3.12
N GLY A 372 11.67 16.61 3.53
CA GLY A 372 10.44 16.79 2.76
C GLY A 372 9.53 17.78 3.46
N ASN A 373 9.02 18.77 2.72
CA ASN A 373 8.04 19.71 3.26
C ASN A 373 6.62 19.13 3.30
N ASP A 374 6.37 17.98 2.61
CA ASP A 374 5.03 17.46 2.35
C ASP A 374 4.78 16.07 2.96
N TYR A 375 5.52 15.71 4.02
CA TYR A 375 5.33 14.43 4.72
C TYR A 375 5.31 13.21 3.77
N PRO A 376 6.39 12.91 3.08
CA PRO A 376 6.39 11.97 1.96
C PRO A 376 6.08 10.52 2.35
N ALA A 377 6.16 10.15 3.63
CA ALA A 377 5.78 8.85 4.13
C ALA A 377 4.88 8.95 5.34
N LEU A 378 3.76 8.26 5.31
CA LEU A 378 2.85 8.04 6.43
C LEU A 378 3.02 6.61 6.92
N PHE A 379 3.68 6.43 8.07
CA PHE A 379 3.86 5.11 8.66
C PHE A 379 2.63 4.69 9.44
N LYS A 380 2.26 3.42 9.30
CA LYS A 380 1.16 2.84 10.05
C LYS A 380 1.53 2.67 11.51
N MET A 381 0.65 3.11 12.39
CA MET A 381 0.83 3.17 13.83
C MET A 381 -0.29 2.49 14.58
N PHE A 382 -0.03 2.05 15.80
CA PHE A 382 -1.04 1.68 16.77
C PHE A 382 -0.80 2.40 18.11
N ASN A 383 -1.63 2.12 19.12
CA ASN A 383 -1.66 2.84 20.41
C ASN A 383 -1.95 4.35 20.21
N ASN A 384 -2.78 4.67 19.22
CA ASN A 384 -2.96 6.04 18.73
C ASN A 384 -3.76 6.92 19.72
N ASP A 385 -4.53 6.32 20.63
CA ASP A 385 -5.43 7.00 21.57
C ASP A 385 -4.96 6.97 23.02
N ASP A 386 -3.84 6.30 23.34
CA ASP A 386 -3.30 6.16 24.71
C ASP A 386 -2.17 7.14 24.97
N PHE A 387 -2.53 8.39 25.26
CA PHE A 387 -1.59 9.48 25.51
C PHE A 387 -0.76 9.33 26.80
N GLU A 388 -1.16 8.45 27.72
CA GLU A 388 -0.45 8.23 28.99
C GLU A 388 0.64 7.16 28.85
N ASN A 389 0.55 6.31 27.81
CA ASN A 389 1.47 5.20 27.56
C ASN A 389 2.53 5.58 26.51
N THR A 390 3.49 6.39 26.90
CA THR A 390 4.54 6.88 26.00
C THR A 390 5.60 5.82 25.75
N ARG A 391 5.46 5.13 24.63
CA ARG A 391 6.32 3.99 24.24
C ARG A 391 7.38 4.36 23.21
N SER A 392 7.34 5.57 22.68
CA SER A 392 8.33 6.05 21.72
C SER A 392 8.98 7.34 22.19
N ILE A 393 10.22 7.54 21.77
CA ILE A 393 10.92 8.83 21.87
C ILE A 393 11.25 9.28 20.46
N LEU A 394 11.03 10.57 20.21
CA LEU A 394 11.42 11.26 18.99
C LEU A 394 12.41 12.35 19.33
N SER A 395 13.52 12.42 18.60
CA SER A 395 14.46 13.54 18.58
C SER A 395 14.65 14.00 17.14
N ASP A 396 13.99 15.10 16.79
CA ASP A 396 14.02 15.73 15.47
C ASP A 396 14.25 17.24 15.56
N GLY A 397 15.00 17.67 16.59
CA GLY A 397 15.20 19.08 16.95
C GLY A 397 14.21 19.58 18.02
N SER A 398 13.15 18.82 18.30
CA SER A 398 12.20 19.03 19.40
C SER A 398 11.92 17.71 20.11
N PRO A 399 12.86 17.24 20.97
CA PRO A 399 12.74 15.94 21.61
C PRO A 399 11.44 15.80 22.40
N MET A 400 10.75 14.66 22.25
CA MET A 400 9.51 14.36 22.97
C MET A 400 9.32 12.86 23.18
N ALA A 401 8.65 12.50 24.29
CA ALA A 401 8.10 11.19 24.47
C ALA A 401 6.73 11.09 23.79
N TYR A 402 6.44 9.95 23.17
CA TYR A 402 5.33 9.79 22.26
C TYR A 402 4.62 8.45 22.49
N TRP A 403 3.28 8.44 22.38
CA TRP A 403 2.47 7.25 22.70
C TRP A 403 2.36 6.30 21.49
N LYS A 404 2.39 6.80 20.28
CA LYS A 404 2.25 6.01 19.06
C LYS A 404 3.40 5.02 18.88
N VAL A 405 3.07 3.85 18.35
CA VAL A 405 4.01 2.74 18.12
C VAL A 405 3.91 2.31 16.66
N PRO A 406 5.01 2.27 15.89
CA PRO A 406 4.99 1.77 14.53
C PRO A 406 4.52 0.32 14.46
N VAL A 407 3.60 0.02 13.54
CA VAL A 407 3.30 -1.36 13.17
C VAL A 407 4.56 -1.99 12.58
N ILE A 408 4.97 -3.14 13.10
CA ILE A 408 6.20 -3.78 12.69
C ILE A 408 5.99 -5.25 12.35
N HIS A 409 6.58 -5.68 11.26
CA HIS A 409 6.73 -7.07 10.87
C HIS A 409 8.15 -7.52 11.21
N MET A 410 8.31 -8.68 11.83
CA MET A 410 9.61 -9.24 12.17
C MET A 410 9.73 -10.68 11.69
N ALA A 411 10.90 -11.03 11.15
CA ALA A 411 11.27 -12.40 10.88
C ALA A 411 12.11 -12.91 12.07
N VAL A 412 11.47 -13.68 12.94
CA VAL A 412 12.05 -14.21 14.16
C VAL A 412 12.33 -15.69 13.98
N ARG A 413 13.58 -16.12 14.17
CA ARG A 413 13.94 -17.52 14.34
C ARG A 413 14.00 -17.84 15.81
N GLY A 414 13.31 -18.92 16.25
CA GLY A 414 13.59 -19.47 17.56
C GLY A 414 15.07 -19.87 17.63
N ILE A 415 15.80 -19.46 18.65
CA ILE A 415 17.03 -20.16 19.01
C ILE A 415 16.51 -21.56 19.35
N ALA A 416 16.72 -22.52 18.45
CA ALA A 416 16.55 -23.90 18.77
C ALA A 416 17.44 -24.13 20.00
N GLY A 417 16.84 -24.13 21.17
CA GLY A 417 17.41 -24.86 22.28
C GLY A 417 17.54 -26.26 21.75
N ASN A 418 18.73 -26.59 21.26
CA ASN A 418 19.02 -27.83 20.56
C ASN A 418 17.76 -28.35 19.88
N ILE A 419 17.58 -28.15 18.58
CA ILE A 419 16.85 -29.15 17.83
C ILE A 419 17.77 -30.39 17.95
N GLU A 420 17.61 -31.09 19.07
CA GLU A 420 17.91 -32.50 19.11
C GLU A 420 17.13 -33.00 17.92
N ASN A 421 17.88 -33.16 16.81
CA ASN A 421 17.41 -33.76 15.60
C ASN A 421 15.89 -33.63 15.53
N VAL A 422 15.34 -32.65 14.70
CA VAL A 422 14.09 -33.04 14.05
C VAL A 422 14.48 -34.41 13.50
N ASN A 423 14.17 -35.43 14.28
CA ASN A 423 14.00 -36.74 13.75
C ASN A 423 12.99 -36.45 12.67
N ILE A 424 13.49 -36.22 11.47
CA ILE A 424 12.79 -36.61 10.27
C ILE A 424 12.69 -38.10 10.46
N GLY A 425 11.92 -38.44 11.52
CA GLY A 425 11.47 -39.78 11.76
C GLY A 425 10.70 -40.06 10.52
N ALA A 426 11.43 -40.64 9.59
CA ALA A 426 10.84 -41.21 8.41
C ALA A 426 9.51 -41.79 8.90
N ASN A 427 8.37 -41.16 8.48
CA ASN A 427 7.02 -41.64 8.57
C ASN A 427 6.21 -41.38 9.86
N SER A 428 6.34 -40.23 10.55
CA SER A 428 5.31 -39.89 11.55
C SER A 428 3.99 -39.43 10.90
N VAL A 429 4.08 -38.75 9.77
CA VAL A 429 2.94 -38.30 8.95
C VAL A 429 3.29 -38.39 7.47
N TRP A 430 2.43 -39.03 6.68
CA TRP A 430 2.61 -39.16 5.23
C TRP A 430 1.28 -39.13 4.50
N TYR A 431 1.31 -38.71 3.23
CA TYR A 431 0.15 -38.65 2.36
C TYR A 431 0.20 -39.83 1.35
N ASP A 432 -0.88 -40.59 1.30
CA ASP A 432 -1.08 -41.60 0.27
C ASP A 432 -1.97 -41.04 -0.85
N SER A 433 -1.36 -40.71 -1.99
CA SER A 433 -2.06 -40.12 -3.14
C SER A 433 -3.01 -41.10 -3.83
N LYS A 434 -2.84 -42.41 -3.67
CA LYS A 434 -3.74 -43.42 -4.24
C LYS A 434 -5.08 -43.49 -3.51
N THR A 435 -5.04 -43.32 -2.21
CA THR A 435 -6.23 -43.35 -1.35
C THR A 435 -6.72 -41.96 -0.94
N SER A 436 -5.97 -40.91 -1.29
CA SER A 436 -6.21 -39.52 -0.86
C SER A 436 -6.33 -39.40 0.66
N THR A 437 -5.40 -40.07 1.38
CA THR A 437 -5.41 -40.08 2.84
C THR A 437 -4.11 -39.54 3.43
N LEU A 438 -4.25 -38.75 4.47
CA LEU A 438 -3.17 -38.33 5.37
C LEU A 438 -3.10 -39.34 6.53
N ASN A 439 -1.96 -39.99 6.73
CA ASN A 439 -1.76 -41.07 7.70
C ASN A 439 -0.80 -40.65 8.80
N PHE A 440 -1.00 -41.16 10.02
CA PHE A 440 -0.24 -40.77 11.22
C PHE A 440 0.26 -42.04 11.93
N ASN A 441 1.51 -41.98 12.41
CA ASN A 441 2.03 -42.98 13.36
C ASN A 441 1.90 -42.52 14.83
N GLU A 442 1.33 -41.34 15.05
CA GLU A 442 1.11 -40.78 16.39
C GLU A 442 -0.25 -41.24 16.93
N ASN A 443 -0.28 -41.60 18.20
CA ASN A 443 -1.49 -41.98 18.92
C ASN A 443 -2.03 -40.76 19.70
N ASN A 444 -3.34 -40.78 19.98
CA ASN A 444 -4.01 -39.74 20.79
C ASN A 444 -4.02 -38.32 20.20
N LEU A 445 -4.01 -38.19 18.89
CA LEU A 445 -4.16 -36.86 18.25
C LEU A 445 -5.57 -36.30 18.48
N LYS A 446 -5.62 -35.03 18.87
CA LYS A 446 -6.85 -34.25 19.04
C LYS A 446 -7.15 -33.32 17.86
N LYS A 447 -6.11 -32.77 17.26
CA LYS A 447 -6.27 -31.82 16.14
C LYS A 447 -5.18 -32.04 15.11
N VAL A 448 -5.54 -31.82 13.86
CA VAL A 448 -4.62 -31.79 12.73
C VAL A 448 -4.94 -30.56 11.89
N TYR A 449 -3.95 -29.76 11.63
CA TYR A 449 -4.03 -28.60 10.76
C TYR A 449 -3.17 -28.86 9.52
N VAL A 450 -3.70 -28.52 8.37
CA VAL A 450 -3.01 -28.59 7.08
C VAL A 450 -2.79 -27.20 6.56
N TYR A 451 -1.54 -26.82 6.38
CA TYR A 451 -1.15 -25.52 5.81
C TYR A 451 -0.45 -25.74 4.47
N ASP A 452 -0.62 -24.82 3.56
CA ASP A 452 0.27 -24.71 2.41
C ASP A 452 1.63 -24.11 2.82
N ILE A 453 2.56 -24.03 1.88
CA ILE A 453 3.91 -23.49 2.13
C ILE A 453 3.91 -21.99 2.45
N SER A 454 2.81 -21.26 2.16
CA SER A 454 2.64 -19.86 2.51
C SER A 454 2.17 -19.65 3.95
N GLY A 455 1.90 -20.74 4.68
CA GLY A 455 1.33 -20.70 6.03
C GLY A 455 -0.19 -20.54 6.05
N LYS A 456 -0.85 -20.51 4.90
CA LYS A 456 -2.31 -20.46 4.81
C LYS A 456 -2.91 -21.79 5.23
N MET A 457 -3.81 -21.77 6.21
CA MET A 457 -4.54 -22.94 6.64
C MET A 457 -5.52 -23.41 5.55
N ILE A 458 -5.27 -24.62 5.04
CA ILE A 458 -6.10 -25.27 4.01
C ILE A 458 -7.25 -26.03 4.66
N LYS A 459 -6.94 -26.78 5.76
CA LYS A 459 -7.94 -27.58 6.48
C LYS A 459 -7.57 -27.78 7.94
N MET A 460 -8.60 -27.98 8.77
CA MET A 460 -8.47 -28.38 10.17
C MET A 460 -9.38 -29.59 10.43
N PHE A 461 -8.89 -30.54 11.22
CA PHE A 461 -9.62 -31.72 11.65
C PHE A 461 -9.55 -31.85 13.17
N ASN A 462 -10.70 -32.17 13.78
CA ASN A 462 -10.77 -32.58 15.17
C ASN A 462 -10.84 -34.11 15.21
N LEU A 463 -9.98 -34.73 16.00
CA LEU A 463 -9.83 -36.20 16.12
C LEU A 463 -10.31 -36.66 17.48
N ASN A 464 -10.69 -37.93 17.57
CA ASN A 464 -11.13 -38.57 18.82
C ASN A 464 -10.01 -39.34 19.57
N GLY A 465 -8.77 -39.19 19.12
CA GLY A 465 -7.59 -39.81 19.72
C GLY A 465 -7.28 -41.24 19.23
N SER A 466 -8.20 -41.88 18.52
CA SER A 466 -8.01 -43.25 18.00
C SER A 466 -7.84 -43.31 16.48
N GLN A 467 -7.96 -42.21 15.81
CA GLN A 467 -7.81 -42.12 14.36
C GLN A 467 -6.33 -41.97 13.98
N ASN A 468 -5.86 -42.82 13.09
CA ASN A 468 -4.51 -42.81 12.53
C ASN A 468 -4.48 -42.46 11.03
N SER A 469 -5.62 -42.09 10.47
CA SER A 469 -5.73 -41.61 9.08
C SER A 469 -6.91 -40.66 8.88
N LEU A 470 -6.78 -39.76 7.91
CA LEU A 470 -7.79 -38.78 7.51
C LEU A 470 -7.94 -38.78 6.00
N ALA A 471 -9.17 -38.91 5.52
CA ALA A 471 -9.47 -38.68 4.11
C ALA A 471 -9.41 -37.19 3.79
N VAL A 472 -8.45 -36.77 2.96
CA VAL A 472 -8.27 -35.41 2.52
C VAL A 472 -7.70 -35.38 1.12
N ASN A 473 -8.42 -34.74 0.20
CA ASN A 473 -7.91 -34.56 -1.16
C ASN A 473 -7.06 -33.29 -1.18
N LEU A 474 -5.76 -33.45 -1.37
CA LEU A 474 -4.80 -32.34 -1.49
C LEU A 474 -4.26 -32.32 -2.93
N PRO A 475 -4.24 -31.15 -3.59
CA PRO A 475 -3.51 -30.97 -4.85
C PRO A 475 -2.04 -31.38 -4.74
N VAL A 476 -1.40 -31.63 -5.87
CA VAL A 476 0.06 -31.83 -5.91
C VAL A 476 0.74 -30.59 -5.36
N GLY A 477 1.63 -30.79 -4.38
CA GLY A 477 2.28 -29.68 -3.70
C GLY A 477 2.90 -30.09 -2.37
N LEU A 478 3.50 -29.11 -1.72
CA LEU A 478 4.14 -29.26 -0.43
C LEU A 478 3.24 -28.65 0.65
N TYR A 479 3.07 -29.38 1.74
CA TYR A 479 2.20 -28.99 2.85
C TYR A 479 2.92 -29.12 4.19
N ILE A 480 2.55 -28.29 5.14
CA ILE A 480 2.93 -28.39 6.55
C ILE A 480 1.75 -28.95 7.30
N ILE A 481 1.95 -30.11 7.93
CA ILE A 481 0.95 -30.74 8.78
C ILE A 481 1.32 -30.51 10.23
N HIS A 482 0.47 -29.78 10.94
CA HIS A 482 0.61 -29.52 12.37
C HIS A 482 -0.34 -30.44 13.13
N THR A 483 0.20 -31.27 14.01
CA THR A 483 -0.58 -32.19 14.86
C THR A 483 -0.53 -31.77 16.31
N VAL A 484 -1.65 -31.92 17.02
CA VAL A 484 -1.78 -31.64 18.44
C VAL A 484 -2.33 -32.89 19.13
N ALA A 485 -1.56 -33.46 20.06
CA ALA A 485 -1.96 -34.65 20.84
C ALA A 485 -2.79 -34.26 22.09
N ALA A 486 -3.33 -35.29 22.75
CA ALA A 486 -4.19 -35.11 23.92
C ALA A 486 -3.47 -34.54 25.16
N ASP A 487 -2.16 -34.75 25.25
CA ASP A 487 -1.29 -34.22 26.30
C ASP A 487 -0.78 -32.80 26.04
N GLY A 488 -1.21 -32.21 24.91
CA GLY A 488 -0.77 -30.87 24.47
C GLY A 488 0.52 -30.86 23.68
N SER A 489 1.17 -32.02 23.47
CA SER A 489 2.35 -32.07 22.59
C SER A 489 1.98 -31.73 21.14
N MET A 490 2.86 -31.04 20.45
CA MET A 490 2.68 -30.53 19.09
C MET A 490 3.81 -31.05 18.20
N ASN A 491 3.47 -31.37 16.95
CA ASN A 491 4.46 -31.80 15.97
C ASN A 491 4.17 -31.15 14.60
N ASN A 492 5.21 -30.77 13.89
CA ASN A 492 5.14 -30.20 12.54
C ASN A 492 5.87 -31.11 11.55
N VAL A 493 5.17 -31.55 10.53
CA VAL A 493 5.73 -32.44 9.51
C VAL A 493 5.50 -31.87 8.12
N LYS A 494 6.55 -31.83 7.32
CA LYS A 494 6.50 -31.42 5.91
C LYS A 494 6.09 -32.64 5.06
N VAL A 495 4.98 -32.54 4.36
CA VAL A 495 4.42 -33.62 3.54
C VAL A 495 4.38 -33.18 2.08
N ASN A 496 5.02 -33.97 1.21
CA ASN A 496 4.99 -33.75 -0.22
C ASN A 496 3.91 -34.63 -0.86
N VAL A 497 2.93 -34.01 -1.51
CA VAL A 497 1.87 -34.68 -2.26
C VAL A 497 2.31 -34.78 -3.71
N CYS A 498 2.67 -35.99 -4.13
CA CYS A 498 3.04 -36.33 -5.51
C CYS A 498 1.93 -37.12 -6.19
N ARG A 499 1.84 -37.04 -7.52
CA ARG A 499 0.98 -37.94 -8.31
C ARG A 499 1.60 -39.30 -8.51
#